data_805de3628c02cf6fc6f17918feb848f4
#
_entry.id   805de3628c02cf6fc6f17918feb848f4
#
_cell.length_a   1.000
_cell.length_b   1.000
_cell.length_c   1.000
_cell.angle_alpha   90.00
_cell.angle_beta   90.00
_cell.angle_gamma   90.00
#
_symmetry.space_group_name_H-M   'P 1'
#
loop_
_entity.id
_entity.type
_entity.pdbx_description
1 polymer ?
#
loop_
_entity_poly.entity_id
_entity_poly.type
_entity_poly.pdbx_seq_one_letter_code
_entity_poly.pdbx_strand_id
1 'polypeptide(L)'
;VKRLQLEEQFQKLTSQLPGGLFQFRRAADGVYSVEYLSNGFRRIVGLPEDGSLLTTAQFSGFVVDEDKPAYFRSLVVSRRSFAPWDHEFRIRKPGGELKWLRLIAKPGQDGGAITWHGYLMDISARKSQAMEIEKLAYYDPLTRLPNRRMLMDRTAAALVCARSRGSVGALLYIDLDNFKNLNDSRGHHVGDQYLCQVAARLRECAGEHGVVSRMGGDEFVILLEHLAEAWPEGSRNAIAIAEKTLAALRDTFVLGPVHH
;
A
#
# COMPACT_ATOMS: atom_id res chain seq x y z
N VAL A 1 7.69 -15.68 -47.96
CA VAL A 1 8.82 -16.21 -47.16
C VAL A 1 9.41 -15.09 -46.31
N LYS A 2 9.93 -13.99 -46.85
CA LYS A 2 10.55 -12.88 -46.06
C LYS A 2 9.59 -12.22 -45.02
N ARG A 3 8.33 -12.08 -45.36
CA ARG A 3 7.32 -11.46 -44.43
C ARG A 3 7.03 -12.36 -43.22
N LEU A 4 6.88 -13.68 -43.46
CA LEU A 4 6.70 -14.67 -42.39
C LEU A 4 7.92 -14.72 -41.43
N GLN A 5 9.13 -14.72 -42.01
CA GLN A 5 10.36 -14.70 -41.22
C GLN A 5 10.50 -13.43 -40.37
N LEU A 6 10.09 -12.26 -40.90
CA LEU A 6 10.11 -11.02 -40.18
C LEU A 6 9.08 -11.00 -39.03
N GLU A 7 7.89 -11.53 -39.28
CA GLU A 7 6.84 -11.68 -38.26
C GLU A 7 7.26 -12.64 -37.14
N GLU A 8 7.89 -13.77 -37.47
CA GLU A 8 8.43 -14.71 -36.49
C GLU A 8 9.56 -14.09 -35.65
N GLN A 9 10.48 -13.36 -36.30
CA GLN A 9 11.55 -12.64 -35.59
C GLN A 9 10.99 -11.55 -34.66
N PHE A 10 10.03 -10.79 -35.14
CA PHE A 10 9.36 -9.77 -34.33
C PHE A 10 8.65 -10.38 -33.13
N GLN A 11 7.90 -11.47 -33.31
CA GLN A 11 7.26 -12.19 -32.22
C GLN A 11 8.27 -12.77 -31.23
N LYS A 12 9.38 -13.32 -31.70
CA LYS A 12 10.45 -13.85 -30.85
C LYS A 12 11.10 -12.75 -30.00
N LEU A 13 11.40 -11.60 -30.60
CA LEU A 13 11.96 -10.45 -29.86
C LEU A 13 10.97 -9.89 -28.84
N THR A 14 9.70 -9.75 -29.23
CA THR A 14 8.67 -9.21 -28.32
C THR A 14 8.31 -10.17 -27.18
N SER A 15 8.46 -11.48 -27.39
CA SER A 15 8.21 -12.49 -26.34
C SER A 15 9.28 -12.50 -25.23
N GLN A 16 10.49 -12.03 -25.52
CA GLN A 16 11.59 -11.95 -24.55
C GLN A 16 11.56 -10.66 -23.71
N LEU A 17 10.75 -9.67 -24.08
CA LEU A 17 10.60 -8.45 -23.30
C LEU A 17 9.77 -8.73 -22.03
N PRO A 18 10.21 -8.25 -20.87
CA PRO A 18 9.48 -8.43 -19.60
C PRO A 18 8.25 -7.52 -19.53
N GLY A 19 7.29 -7.70 -20.46
CA GLY A 19 6.09 -6.87 -20.55
C GLY A 19 5.25 -7.17 -21.77
N GLY A 20 4.26 -6.33 -22.02
CA GLY A 20 3.33 -6.48 -23.12
C GLY A 20 3.31 -5.28 -24.06
N LEU A 21 3.58 -5.50 -25.34
CA LEU A 21 3.42 -4.47 -26.36
C LEU A 21 1.95 -4.40 -26.78
N PHE A 22 1.50 -3.17 -27.07
CA PHE A 22 0.17 -2.94 -27.62
C PHE A 22 0.18 -1.77 -28.60
N GLN A 23 -0.78 -1.79 -29.49
CA GLN A 23 -1.14 -0.65 -30.34
C GLN A 23 -2.61 -0.34 -30.17
N PHE A 24 -2.87 0.89 -29.85
CA PHE A 24 -4.19 1.44 -29.53
C PHE A 24 -4.46 2.63 -30.42
N ARG A 25 -5.63 2.68 -31.08
CA ARG A 25 -5.97 3.70 -32.06
C ARG A 25 -7.25 4.40 -31.72
N ARG A 26 -7.32 5.70 -31.95
CA ARG A 26 -8.54 6.50 -32.02
C ARG A 26 -8.71 7.01 -33.43
N ALA A 27 -9.72 6.55 -34.11
CA ALA A 27 -10.07 7.00 -35.47
C ALA A 27 -10.54 8.46 -35.49
N ALA A 28 -10.62 9.05 -36.67
CA ALA A 28 -11.05 10.44 -36.85
C ALA A 28 -12.50 10.68 -36.38
N ASP A 29 -13.37 9.68 -36.48
CA ASP A 29 -14.74 9.66 -35.98
C ASP A 29 -14.85 9.55 -34.45
N GLY A 30 -13.72 9.34 -33.77
CA GLY A 30 -13.64 9.24 -32.32
C GLY A 30 -13.73 7.85 -31.75
N VAL A 31 -13.90 6.82 -32.59
CA VAL A 31 -13.96 5.43 -32.15
C VAL A 31 -12.57 4.92 -31.77
N TYR A 32 -12.51 4.18 -30.67
CA TYR A 32 -11.28 3.60 -30.17
C TYR A 32 -11.21 2.11 -30.50
N SER A 33 -10.06 1.65 -30.97
CA SER A 33 -9.77 0.23 -31.29
C SER A 33 -8.42 -0.20 -30.74
N VAL A 34 -8.29 -1.49 -30.48
CA VAL A 34 -7.02 -2.15 -30.20
C VAL A 34 -6.56 -2.81 -31.51
N GLU A 35 -5.41 -2.38 -32.00
CA GLU A 35 -4.88 -2.85 -33.29
C GLU A 35 -3.90 -4.02 -33.11
N TYR A 36 -3.19 -4.07 -31.97
CA TYR A 36 -2.20 -5.09 -31.68
C TYR A 36 -2.03 -5.34 -30.19
N LEU A 37 -1.90 -6.62 -29.83
CA LEU A 37 -1.54 -7.09 -28.49
C LEU A 37 -0.52 -8.22 -28.61
N SER A 38 0.65 -8.07 -27.99
CA SER A 38 1.62 -9.16 -27.90
C SER A 38 1.18 -10.26 -26.92
N ASN A 39 1.77 -11.45 -27.01
CA ASN A 39 1.55 -12.52 -26.05
C ASN A 39 1.94 -12.12 -24.62
N GLY A 40 2.96 -11.25 -24.45
CA GLY A 40 3.32 -10.68 -23.16
C GLY A 40 2.20 -9.87 -22.56
N PHE A 41 1.52 -9.03 -23.35
CA PHE A 41 0.33 -8.27 -22.89
C PHE A 41 -0.78 -9.21 -22.43
N ARG A 42 -1.08 -10.25 -23.22
CA ARG A 42 -2.12 -11.23 -22.92
C ARG A 42 -1.87 -11.94 -21.59
N ARG A 43 -0.65 -12.41 -21.36
CA ARG A 43 -0.25 -13.07 -20.11
C ARG A 43 -0.39 -12.14 -18.89
N ILE A 44 0.00 -10.87 -19.03
CA ILE A 44 -0.10 -9.89 -17.94
C ILE A 44 -1.56 -9.68 -17.55
N VAL A 45 -2.45 -9.51 -18.53
CA VAL A 45 -3.88 -9.23 -18.30
C VAL A 45 -4.67 -10.52 -18.02
N GLY A 46 -4.15 -11.69 -18.38
CA GLY A 46 -4.83 -12.97 -18.20
C GLY A 46 -5.79 -13.30 -19.35
N LEU A 47 -5.43 -12.93 -20.57
CA LEU A 47 -6.21 -13.21 -21.78
C LEU A 47 -5.73 -14.49 -22.47
N PRO A 48 -6.62 -15.17 -23.24
CA PRO A 48 -6.23 -16.28 -24.09
C PRO A 48 -5.17 -15.85 -25.12
N GLU A 49 -4.28 -16.77 -25.47
CA GLU A 49 -3.26 -16.57 -26.54
C GLU A 49 -3.79 -16.93 -27.94
N ASP A 50 -5.11 -16.81 -28.15
CA ASP A 50 -5.83 -17.19 -29.37
C ASP A 50 -5.84 -16.11 -30.47
N GLY A 51 -5.13 -15.00 -30.25
CA GLY A 51 -5.09 -13.89 -31.21
C GLY A 51 -6.29 -12.94 -31.17
N SER A 52 -7.34 -13.21 -30.37
CA SER A 52 -8.49 -12.35 -30.25
C SER A 52 -8.10 -10.95 -29.75
N LEU A 53 -8.66 -9.90 -30.34
CA LEU A 53 -8.45 -8.51 -29.89
C LEU A 53 -9.53 -8.13 -28.89
N LEU A 54 -9.09 -7.49 -27.82
CA LEU A 54 -10.01 -6.86 -26.88
C LEU A 54 -10.57 -5.56 -27.45
N THR A 55 -11.81 -5.28 -27.15
CA THR A 55 -12.31 -3.91 -27.27
C THR A 55 -11.75 -3.04 -26.13
N THR A 56 -11.68 -1.74 -26.36
CA THR A 56 -11.25 -0.79 -25.31
C THR A 56 -12.17 -0.80 -24.10
N ALA A 57 -13.46 -1.05 -24.31
CA ALA A 57 -14.46 -1.23 -23.24
C ALA A 57 -14.16 -2.47 -22.38
N GLN A 58 -13.81 -3.59 -23.02
CA GLN A 58 -13.43 -4.81 -22.30
C GLN A 58 -12.15 -4.59 -21.47
N PHE A 59 -11.14 -3.95 -22.03
CA PHE A 59 -9.92 -3.66 -21.27
C PHE A 59 -10.17 -2.71 -20.09
N SER A 60 -10.94 -1.62 -20.31
CA SER A 60 -11.28 -0.70 -19.24
C SER A 60 -12.18 -1.35 -18.16
N GLY A 61 -12.88 -2.43 -18.51
CA GLY A 61 -13.63 -3.25 -17.56
C GLY A 61 -12.76 -3.96 -16.52
N PHE A 62 -11.49 -4.26 -16.86
CA PHE A 62 -10.55 -4.84 -15.90
C PHE A 62 -9.95 -3.78 -14.95
N VAL A 63 -9.94 -2.50 -15.31
CA VAL A 63 -9.45 -1.43 -14.45
C VAL A 63 -10.33 -1.33 -13.21
N VAL A 64 -9.72 -1.28 -12.03
CA VAL A 64 -10.41 -1.13 -10.74
C VAL A 64 -11.20 0.18 -10.73
N ASP A 65 -12.43 0.18 -10.22
CA ASP A 65 -13.36 1.30 -10.36
C ASP A 65 -12.82 2.61 -9.78
N GLU A 66 -12.10 2.54 -8.66
CA GLU A 66 -11.48 3.70 -8.03
C GLU A 66 -10.39 4.34 -8.91
N ASP A 67 -9.73 3.54 -9.76
CA ASP A 67 -8.63 4.02 -10.63
C ASP A 67 -9.16 4.54 -12.00
N LYS A 68 -10.37 4.14 -12.43
CA LYS A 68 -10.96 4.54 -13.72
C LYS A 68 -10.95 6.05 -13.98
N PRO A 69 -11.36 6.92 -13.04
CA PRO A 69 -11.35 8.36 -13.28
C PRO A 69 -9.97 8.93 -13.60
N ALA A 70 -8.93 8.46 -12.90
CA ALA A 70 -7.54 8.87 -13.14
C ALA A 70 -7.01 8.31 -14.46
N TYR A 71 -7.29 7.04 -14.74
CA TYR A 71 -6.94 6.35 -15.98
C TYR A 71 -7.47 7.10 -17.22
N PHE A 72 -8.77 7.41 -17.27
CA PHE A 72 -9.36 8.11 -18.39
C PHE A 72 -8.88 9.55 -18.51
N ARG A 73 -8.68 10.26 -17.40
CA ARG A 73 -8.09 11.60 -17.41
C ARG A 73 -6.69 11.59 -18.04
N SER A 74 -5.83 10.63 -17.68
CA SER A 74 -4.47 10.53 -18.21
C SER A 74 -4.45 10.28 -19.72
N LEU A 75 -5.36 9.43 -20.24
CA LEU A 75 -5.53 9.21 -21.67
C LEU A 75 -5.96 10.51 -22.40
N VAL A 76 -6.92 11.26 -21.84
CA VAL A 76 -7.39 12.53 -22.40
C VAL A 76 -6.27 13.58 -22.43
N VAL A 77 -5.44 13.64 -21.37
CA VAL A 77 -4.27 14.53 -21.32
C VAL A 77 -3.28 14.16 -22.43
N SER A 78 -2.87 12.89 -22.54
CA SER A 78 -1.98 12.43 -23.59
C SER A 78 -2.51 12.74 -24.99
N ARG A 79 -3.81 12.52 -25.22
CA ARG A 79 -4.46 12.85 -26.50
C ARG A 79 -4.37 14.33 -26.87
N ARG A 80 -4.58 15.22 -25.89
CA ARG A 80 -4.63 16.68 -26.13
C ARG A 80 -3.24 17.31 -26.27
N SER A 81 -2.29 16.84 -25.46
CA SER A 81 -0.94 17.40 -25.41
C SER A 81 0.06 16.69 -26.32
N PHE A 82 -0.31 15.52 -26.89
CA PHE A 82 0.61 14.61 -27.58
C PHE A 82 1.82 14.17 -26.72
N ALA A 83 1.77 14.39 -25.40
CA ALA A 83 2.74 13.87 -24.46
C ALA A 83 2.60 12.36 -24.33
N PRO A 84 3.67 11.64 -23.95
CA PRO A 84 3.59 10.23 -23.65
C PRO A 84 2.49 9.93 -22.61
N TRP A 85 1.71 8.88 -22.83
CA TRP A 85 0.76 8.38 -21.86
C TRP A 85 1.51 7.46 -20.90
N ASP A 86 1.82 7.95 -19.70
CA ASP A 86 2.47 7.20 -18.63
C ASP A 86 1.52 7.18 -17.43
N HIS A 87 1.06 5.99 -17.04
CA HIS A 87 0.07 5.86 -15.96
C HIS A 87 0.21 4.53 -15.23
N GLU A 88 0.10 4.57 -13.89
CA GLU A 88 0.05 3.39 -13.02
C GLU A 88 -1.39 3.21 -12.53
N PHE A 89 -1.91 1.97 -12.62
CA PHE A 89 -3.28 1.64 -12.23
C PHE A 89 -3.40 0.17 -11.87
N ARG A 90 -4.49 -0.16 -11.20
CA ARG A 90 -4.81 -1.54 -10.83
C ARG A 90 -5.80 -2.14 -11.82
N ILE A 91 -5.60 -3.41 -12.12
CA ILE A 91 -6.58 -4.23 -12.82
C ILE A 91 -7.00 -5.42 -11.95
N ARG A 92 -8.22 -5.91 -12.20
CA ARG A 92 -8.69 -7.21 -11.74
C ARG A 92 -8.78 -8.14 -12.92
N LYS A 93 -7.91 -9.17 -12.94
CA LYS A 93 -7.89 -10.18 -14.01
C LYS A 93 -9.21 -10.99 -14.01
N PRO A 94 -9.54 -11.68 -15.11
CA PRO A 94 -10.72 -12.56 -15.18
C PRO A 94 -10.78 -13.60 -14.04
N GLY A 95 -9.64 -14.06 -13.50
CA GLY A 95 -9.56 -14.94 -12.34
C GLY A 95 -9.65 -14.28 -10.98
N GLY A 96 -9.95 -12.95 -10.92
CA GLY A 96 -10.07 -12.19 -9.66
C GLY A 96 -8.76 -11.65 -9.08
N GLU A 97 -7.62 -12.05 -9.60
CA GLU A 97 -6.29 -11.60 -9.18
C GLU A 97 -6.14 -10.08 -9.42
N LEU A 98 -5.70 -9.35 -8.38
CA LEU A 98 -5.40 -7.91 -8.46
C LEU A 98 -3.94 -7.70 -8.86
N LYS A 99 -3.71 -6.85 -9.87
CA LYS A 99 -2.37 -6.50 -10.33
C LYS A 99 -2.19 -5.01 -10.47
N TRP A 100 -1.00 -4.52 -10.12
CA TRP A 100 -0.55 -3.19 -10.45
C TRP A 100 0.14 -3.18 -11.80
N LEU A 101 -0.34 -2.34 -12.69
CA LEU A 101 0.23 -2.17 -14.03
C LEU A 101 0.74 -0.74 -14.22
N ARG A 102 1.81 -0.60 -15.03
CA ARG A 102 2.23 0.68 -15.59
C ARG A 102 2.15 0.60 -17.10
N LEU A 103 1.47 1.55 -17.69
CA LEU A 103 1.35 1.73 -19.13
C LEU A 103 2.20 2.92 -19.55
N ILE A 104 3.04 2.72 -20.58
CA ILE A 104 3.79 3.80 -21.22
C ILE A 104 3.52 3.70 -22.71
N ALA A 105 2.97 4.77 -23.31
CA ALA A 105 2.67 4.78 -24.74
C ALA A 105 2.98 6.16 -25.36
N LYS A 106 3.48 6.17 -26.58
CA LYS A 106 3.71 7.39 -27.35
C LYS A 106 2.58 7.57 -28.36
N PRO A 107 1.89 8.74 -28.36
CA PRO A 107 0.92 9.04 -29.40
C PRO A 107 1.63 9.40 -30.71
N GLY A 108 1.06 8.97 -31.82
CA GLY A 108 1.41 9.36 -33.18
C GLY A 108 0.14 9.74 -33.92
N GLN A 109 0.24 10.63 -34.91
CA GLN A 109 -0.89 11.05 -35.72
C GLN A 109 -0.70 10.57 -37.16
N ASP A 110 -1.76 9.99 -37.73
CA ASP A 110 -1.82 9.59 -39.13
C ASP A 110 -3.24 9.81 -39.68
N GLY A 111 -3.37 10.61 -40.73
CA GLY A 111 -4.64 10.84 -41.43
C GLY A 111 -5.83 11.28 -40.54
N GLY A 112 -5.57 12.06 -39.48
CA GLY A 112 -6.61 12.50 -38.54
C GLY A 112 -6.91 11.48 -37.42
N ALA A 113 -6.35 10.29 -37.47
CA ALA A 113 -6.37 9.31 -36.39
C ALA A 113 -5.18 9.52 -35.44
N ILE A 114 -5.33 9.11 -34.19
CA ILE A 114 -4.25 9.09 -33.19
C ILE A 114 -3.98 7.63 -32.81
N THR A 115 -2.72 7.22 -32.92
CA THR A 115 -2.30 5.87 -32.55
C THR A 115 -1.28 5.93 -31.41
N TRP A 116 -1.51 5.16 -30.34
CA TRP A 116 -0.55 4.98 -29.26
C TRP A 116 0.17 3.65 -29.44
N HIS A 117 1.50 3.71 -29.53
CA HIS A 117 2.36 2.53 -29.45
C HIS A 117 2.90 2.44 -28.05
N GLY A 118 2.58 1.37 -27.35
CA GLY A 118 2.82 1.31 -25.93
C GLY A 118 3.31 -0.03 -25.42
N TYR A 119 3.73 0.05 -24.18
CA TYR A 119 4.28 -1.03 -23.40
C TYR A 119 3.59 -1.10 -22.04
N LEU A 120 3.12 -2.29 -21.67
CA LEU A 120 2.46 -2.57 -20.40
C LEU A 120 3.39 -3.42 -19.53
N MET A 121 3.61 -2.99 -18.30
CA MET A 121 4.43 -3.69 -17.31
C MET A 121 3.59 -4.11 -16.11
N ASP A 122 3.83 -5.32 -15.60
CA ASP A 122 3.39 -5.73 -14.27
C ASP A 122 4.39 -5.16 -13.24
N ILE A 123 3.92 -4.24 -12.42
CA ILE A 123 4.70 -3.59 -11.36
C ILE A 123 4.28 -4.04 -9.96
N SER A 124 3.51 -5.14 -9.86
CA SER A 124 2.98 -5.64 -8.59
C SER A 124 4.09 -5.99 -7.60
N ALA A 125 5.14 -6.68 -8.05
CA ALA A 125 6.29 -6.99 -7.21
C ALA A 125 7.00 -5.73 -6.69
N ARG A 126 7.20 -4.72 -7.56
CA ARG A 126 7.80 -3.44 -7.16
C ARG A 126 6.95 -2.72 -6.11
N LYS A 127 5.62 -2.69 -6.30
CA LYS A 127 4.68 -2.07 -5.34
C LYS A 127 4.68 -2.80 -4.00
N SER A 128 4.66 -4.15 -4.03
CA SER A 128 4.72 -4.96 -2.81
C SER A 128 6.03 -4.77 -2.05
N GLN A 129 7.16 -4.73 -2.75
CA GLN A 129 8.46 -4.45 -2.13
C GLN A 129 8.52 -3.04 -1.52
N ALA A 130 8.02 -2.03 -2.23
CA ALA A 130 7.96 -0.66 -1.70
C ALA A 130 7.10 -0.57 -0.44
N MET A 131 5.93 -1.22 -0.42
CA MET A 131 5.05 -1.29 0.75
C MET A 131 5.71 -2.05 1.91
N GLU A 132 6.46 -3.11 1.63
CA GLU A 132 7.16 -3.87 2.68
C GLU A 132 8.33 -3.06 3.28
N ILE A 133 9.09 -2.35 2.44
CA ILE A 133 10.12 -1.42 2.91
C ILE A 133 9.51 -0.33 3.79
N GLU A 134 8.37 0.25 3.38
CA GLU A 134 7.66 1.25 4.16
C GLU A 134 7.18 0.68 5.51
N LYS A 135 6.60 -0.53 5.50
CA LYS A 135 6.22 -1.22 6.75
C LYS A 135 7.41 -1.43 7.68
N LEU A 136 8.54 -1.93 7.16
CA LEU A 136 9.75 -2.14 7.96
C LEU A 136 10.35 -0.82 8.47
N ALA A 137 10.21 0.28 7.69
CA ALA A 137 10.71 1.59 8.08
C ALA A 137 9.90 2.24 9.21
N TYR A 138 8.59 1.94 9.32
CA TYR A 138 7.66 2.65 10.19
C TYR A 138 6.94 1.79 11.23
N TYR A 139 6.99 0.46 11.12
CA TYR A 139 6.30 -0.47 12.02
C TYR A 139 7.25 -1.49 12.62
N ASP A 140 6.97 -1.91 13.83
CA ASP A 140 7.62 -3.04 14.50
C ASP A 140 7.18 -4.36 13.84
N PRO A 141 8.10 -5.23 13.41
CA PRO A 141 7.76 -6.44 12.66
C PRO A 141 7.00 -7.48 13.50
N LEU A 142 7.18 -7.51 14.81
CA LEU A 142 6.55 -8.46 15.71
C LEU A 142 5.11 -8.03 16.06
N THR A 143 4.98 -6.84 16.62
CA THR A 143 3.70 -6.36 17.16
C THR A 143 2.84 -5.62 16.14
N ARG A 144 3.43 -5.25 14.99
CA ARG A 144 2.81 -4.41 13.94
C ARG A 144 2.37 -3.04 14.46
N LEU A 145 2.88 -2.61 15.59
CA LEU A 145 2.72 -1.25 16.08
C LEU A 145 3.65 -0.28 15.32
N PRO A 146 3.32 1.01 15.24
CA PRO A 146 4.27 2.06 14.94
C PRO A 146 5.59 1.85 15.70
N ASN A 147 6.70 1.97 14.99
CA ASN A 147 8.02 1.94 15.60
C ASN A 147 8.45 3.32 16.10
N ARG A 148 9.66 3.41 16.66
CA ARG A 148 10.24 4.66 17.17
C ARG A 148 10.21 5.79 16.13
N ARG A 149 10.51 5.51 14.87
CA ARG A 149 10.55 6.52 13.80
C ARG A 149 9.16 7.10 13.55
N MET A 150 8.17 6.25 13.38
CA MET A 150 6.80 6.69 13.16
C MET A 150 6.24 7.47 14.36
N LEU A 151 6.58 7.06 15.59
CA LEU A 151 6.20 7.81 16.80
C LEU A 151 6.77 9.22 16.78
N MET A 152 8.06 9.39 16.43
CA MET A 152 8.70 10.71 16.39
C MET A 152 8.05 11.62 15.36
N ASP A 153 7.79 11.10 14.15
CA ASP A 153 7.13 11.86 13.08
C ASP A 153 5.71 12.28 13.49
N ARG A 154 4.94 11.36 14.11
CA ARG A 154 3.60 11.65 14.64
C ARG A 154 3.62 12.67 15.77
N THR A 155 4.55 12.52 16.70
CA THR A 155 4.70 13.45 17.82
C THR A 155 5.02 14.87 17.33
N ALA A 156 5.91 15.00 16.35
CA ALA A 156 6.22 16.28 15.73
C ALA A 156 4.98 16.94 15.10
N ALA A 157 4.19 16.16 14.34
CA ALA A 157 2.95 16.62 13.74
C ALA A 157 1.91 17.00 14.80
N ALA A 158 1.73 16.19 15.86
CA ALA A 158 0.83 16.46 16.96
C ALA A 158 1.17 17.75 17.70
N LEU A 159 2.46 18.03 17.92
CA LEU A 159 2.92 19.29 18.54
C LEU A 159 2.57 20.53 17.70
N VAL A 160 2.71 20.45 16.38
CA VAL A 160 2.32 21.53 15.47
C VAL A 160 0.80 21.77 15.54
N CYS A 161 0.01 20.70 15.48
CA CYS A 161 -1.44 20.77 15.60
C CYS A 161 -1.88 21.32 16.98
N ALA A 162 -1.27 20.84 18.05
CA ALA A 162 -1.59 21.29 19.41
C ALA A 162 -1.36 22.80 19.58
N ARG A 163 -0.25 23.30 19.07
CA ARG A 163 0.05 24.74 19.08
C ARG A 163 -0.96 25.57 18.31
N SER A 164 -1.41 25.09 17.15
CA SER A 164 -2.35 25.83 16.30
C SER A 164 -3.77 25.82 16.85
N ARG A 165 -4.17 24.77 17.58
CA ARG A 165 -5.51 24.60 18.15
C ARG A 165 -5.60 24.97 19.61
N GLY A 166 -4.48 25.23 20.27
CA GLY A 166 -4.45 25.47 21.73
C GLY A 166 -4.79 24.23 22.56
N SER A 167 -4.55 23.01 22.00
CA SER A 167 -4.89 21.76 22.68
C SER A 167 -3.69 21.14 23.39
N VAL A 168 -3.96 20.20 24.30
CA VAL A 168 -2.99 19.46 25.10
C VAL A 168 -3.00 18.00 24.69
N GLY A 169 -1.80 17.39 24.53
CA GLY A 169 -1.60 15.96 24.36
C GLY A 169 -0.70 15.40 25.46
N ALA A 170 -0.49 14.08 25.47
CA ALA A 170 0.40 13.41 26.40
C ALA A 170 1.16 12.25 25.76
N LEU A 171 2.32 11.93 26.35
CA LEU A 171 3.09 10.72 26.05
C LEU A 171 3.12 9.87 27.32
N LEU A 172 2.67 8.62 27.23
CA LEU A 172 2.78 7.63 28.28
C LEU A 172 3.88 6.64 27.91
N TYR A 173 4.96 6.63 28.69
CA TYR A 173 6.03 5.64 28.57
C TYR A 173 5.72 4.43 29.43
N ILE A 174 5.89 3.24 28.85
CA ILE A 174 5.56 1.95 29.46
C ILE A 174 6.75 1.02 29.28
N ASP A 175 7.23 0.46 30.38
CA ASP A 175 8.26 -0.55 30.43
C ASP A 175 7.69 -1.81 31.10
N LEU A 176 7.96 -3.00 30.58
CA LEU A 176 7.39 -4.24 31.11
C LEU A 176 8.33 -4.87 32.13
N ASP A 177 7.96 -4.80 33.41
CA ASP A 177 8.71 -5.37 34.50
C ASP A 177 8.96 -6.88 34.27
N ASN A 178 10.21 -7.32 34.55
CA ASN A 178 10.61 -8.72 34.51
C ASN A 178 10.50 -9.43 33.14
N PHE A 179 10.33 -8.71 32.03
CA PHE A 179 10.24 -9.32 30.69
C PHE A 179 11.46 -10.19 30.35
N LYS A 180 12.66 -9.76 30.74
CA LYS A 180 13.87 -10.57 30.58
C LYS A 180 13.76 -11.91 31.29
N ASN A 181 13.27 -11.92 32.54
CA ASN A 181 13.09 -13.16 33.30
C ASN A 181 12.08 -14.11 32.64
N LEU A 182 11.04 -13.58 32.00
CA LEU A 182 10.09 -14.36 31.21
C LEU A 182 10.81 -15.05 30.04
N ASN A 183 11.61 -14.30 29.27
CA ASN A 183 12.39 -14.85 28.17
C ASN A 183 13.39 -15.94 28.62
N ASP A 184 14.13 -15.66 29.68
CA ASP A 184 15.15 -16.57 30.21
C ASP A 184 14.55 -17.88 30.76
N SER A 185 13.33 -17.80 31.31
CA SER A 185 12.65 -18.97 31.92
C SER A 185 11.75 -19.73 30.95
N ARG A 186 11.15 -19.10 29.94
CA ARG A 186 10.12 -19.65 29.06
C ARG A 186 10.48 -19.63 27.58
N GLY A 187 11.59 -18.97 27.24
CA GLY A 187 12.07 -18.80 25.87
C GLY A 187 11.46 -17.61 25.13
N HIS A 188 12.18 -17.14 24.12
CA HIS A 188 11.82 -15.95 23.34
C HIS A 188 10.45 -16.07 22.64
N HIS A 189 10.03 -17.26 22.24
CA HIS A 189 8.72 -17.44 21.60
C HIS A 189 7.55 -17.06 22.53
N VAL A 190 7.65 -17.38 23.82
CA VAL A 190 6.65 -17.00 24.83
C VAL A 190 6.70 -15.48 25.08
N GLY A 191 7.89 -14.90 25.13
CA GLY A 191 8.06 -13.46 25.21
C GLY A 191 7.46 -12.71 24.02
N ASP A 192 7.63 -13.23 22.79
CA ASP A 192 7.03 -12.67 21.60
C ASP A 192 5.49 -12.70 21.65
N GLN A 193 4.90 -13.79 22.11
CA GLN A 193 3.45 -13.89 22.33
C GLN A 193 2.96 -12.88 23.37
N TYR A 194 3.72 -12.72 24.46
CA TYR A 194 3.42 -11.74 25.50
C TYR A 194 3.42 -10.32 24.94
N LEU A 195 4.47 -9.92 24.21
CA LEU A 195 4.56 -8.61 23.56
C LEU A 195 3.41 -8.34 22.60
N CYS A 196 2.97 -9.34 21.84
CA CYS A 196 1.82 -9.21 20.95
C CYS A 196 0.50 -8.98 21.71
N GLN A 197 0.30 -9.68 22.84
CA GLN A 197 -0.88 -9.49 23.66
C GLN A 197 -0.86 -8.15 24.40
N VAL A 198 0.31 -7.70 24.90
CA VAL A 198 0.50 -6.37 25.45
C VAL A 198 0.13 -5.31 24.42
N ALA A 199 0.65 -5.44 23.20
CA ALA A 199 0.36 -4.51 22.10
C ALA A 199 -1.16 -4.42 21.82
N ALA A 200 -1.87 -5.53 21.82
CA ALA A 200 -3.33 -5.55 21.63
C ALA A 200 -4.06 -4.82 22.76
N ARG A 201 -3.74 -5.12 24.03
CA ARG A 201 -4.34 -4.43 25.21
C ARG A 201 -4.06 -2.94 25.22
N LEU A 202 -2.84 -2.53 24.90
CA LEU A 202 -2.48 -1.11 24.84
C LEU A 202 -3.30 -0.37 23.77
N ARG A 203 -3.55 -1.00 22.61
CA ARG A 203 -4.43 -0.42 21.57
C ARG A 203 -5.86 -0.22 22.09
N GLU A 204 -6.41 -1.20 22.78
CA GLU A 204 -7.75 -1.11 23.36
C GLU A 204 -7.83 0.00 24.43
N CYS A 205 -6.79 0.15 25.26
CA CYS A 205 -6.72 1.21 26.26
C CYS A 205 -6.60 2.60 25.66
N ALA A 206 -5.77 2.75 24.62
CA ALA A 206 -5.53 4.02 23.95
C ALA A 206 -6.75 4.52 23.15
N GLY A 207 -7.60 3.61 22.66
CA GLY A 207 -8.79 3.93 21.88
C GLY A 207 -8.47 4.65 20.57
N GLU A 208 -9.45 5.37 20.03
CA GLU A 208 -9.33 6.06 18.73
C GLU A 208 -8.40 7.28 18.75
N HIS A 209 -8.15 7.86 19.92
CA HIS A 209 -7.35 9.07 20.10
C HIS A 209 -5.88 8.81 20.44
N GLY A 210 -5.51 7.55 20.63
CA GLY A 210 -4.16 7.16 21.03
C GLY A 210 -3.40 6.40 19.96
N VAL A 211 -2.13 6.75 19.74
CA VAL A 211 -1.19 6.02 18.90
C VAL A 211 -0.24 5.22 19.78
N VAL A 212 -0.39 3.89 19.79
CA VAL A 212 0.51 2.99 20.51
C VAL A 212 1.70 2.66 19.63
N SER A 213 2.90 2.75 20.19
CA SER A 213 4.16 2.47 19.51
C SER A 213 5.05 1.55 20.36
N ARG A 214 5.87 0.73 19.70
CA ARG A 214 6.92 -0.06 20.36
C ARG A 214 8.29 0.54 20.03
N MET A 215 9.07 0.83 21.08
CA MET A 215 10.36 1.50 20.93
C MET A 215 11.51 0.50 20.70
N GLY A 216 11.32 -0.73 21.15
CA GLY A 216 12.27 -1.84 21.12
C GLY A 216 12.17 -2.66 22.40
N GLY A 217 12.58 -3.92 22.37
CA GLY A 217 12.52 -4.77 23.57
C GLY A 217 11.13 -4.84 24.19
N ASP A 218 11.03 -4.40 25.44
CA ASP A 218 9.86 -4.33 26.31
C ASP A 218 9.28 -2.91 26.48
N GLU A 219 9.81 -1.92 25.73
CA GLU A 219 9.40 -0.54 25.83
C GLU A 219 8.28 -0.18 24.85
N PHE A 220 7.19 0.40 25.37
CA PHE A 220 6.06 0.92 24.60
C PHE A 220 5.81 2.39 24.92
N VAL A 221 5.20 3.11 23.99
CA VAL A 221 4.77 4.49 24.19
C VAL A 221 3.36 4.66 23.63
N ILE A 222 2.50 5.34 24.37
CA ILE A 222 1.20 5.80 23.88
C ILE A 222 1.28 7.31 23.69
N LEU A 223 1.11 7.79 22.47
CA LEU A 223 0.90 9.20 22.15
C LEU A 223 -0.61 9.47 22.17
N LEU A 224 -1.05 10.36 23.05
CA LEU A 224 -2.43 10.82 23.16
C LEU A 224 -2.52 12.22 22.54
N GLU A 225 -3.21 12.32 21.41
CA GLU A 225 -3.41 13.58 20.70
C GLU A 225 -4.73 14.23 21.15
N HIS A 226 -4.77 15.54 21.32
CA HIS A 226 -6.01 16.30 21.61
C HIS A 226 -6.81 15.84 22.83
N LEU A 227 -6.14 15.65 23.96
CA LEU A 227 -6.80 15.24 25.21
C LEU A 227 -7.78 16.26 25.77
N ALA A 228 -7.48 17.55 25.63
CA ALA A 228 -8.30 18.66 26.08
C ALA A 228 -7.79 19.99 25.50
N GLU A 229 -8.57 21.06 25.66
CA GLU A 229 -8.16 22.42 25.33
C GLU A 229 -7.37 23.10 26.47
N ALA A 230 -7.44 22.55 27.68
CA ALA A 230 -6.78 23.11 28.85
C ALA A 230 -5.92 22.08 29.59
N TRP A 231 -4.77 22.53 30.12
CA TRP A 231 -3.83 21.71 30.87
C TRP A 231 -4.43 20.90 32.03
N PRO A 232 -5.25 21.48 32.95
CA PRO A 232 -5.76 20.70 34.08
C PRO A 232 -6.67 19.53 33.66
N GLU A 233 -7.42 19.70 32.59
CA GLU A 233 -8.29 18.65 32.05
C GLU A 233 -7.48 17.62 31.29
N GLY A 234 -6.56 18.05 30.44
CA GLY A 234 -5.66 17.16 29.69
C GLY A 234 -4.83 16.27 30.60
N SER A 235 -4.32 16.81 31.70
CA SER A 235 -3.58 16.05 32.72
C SER A 235 -4.45 14.97 33.37
N ARG A 236 -5.69 15.32 33.79
CA ARG A 236 -6.63 14.33 34.34
C ARG A 236 -6.96 13.20 33.37
N ASN A 237 -7.21 13.54 32.10
CA ASN A 237 -7.52 12.58 31.07
C ASN A 237 -6.33 11.63 30.79
N ALA A 238 -5.11 12.19 30.76
CA ALA A 238 -3.90 11.38 30.60
C ALA A 238 -3.70 10.40 31.77
N ILE A 239 -3.89 10.86 33.02
CA ILE A 239 -3.79 10.02 34.22
C ILE A 239 -4.84 8.91 34.18
N ALA A 240 -6.09 9.21 33.84
CA ALA A 240 -7.15 8.20 33.76
C ALA A 240 -6.82 7.10 32.72
N ILE A 241 -6.26 7.48 31.57
CA ILE A 241 -5.81 6.51 30.55
C ILE A 241 -4.62 5.69 31.05
N ALA A 242 -3.67 6.31 31.76
CA ALA A 242 -2.53 5.62 32.35
C ALA A 242 -2.98 4.60 33.40
N GLU A 243 -3.89 4.96 34.30
CA GLU A 243 -4.47 4.05 35.30
C GLU A 243 -5.24 2.88 34.67
N LYS A 244 -6.06 3.17 33.65
CA LYS A 244 -6.74 2.14 32.86
C LYS A 244 -5.75 1.18 32.22
N THR A 245 -4.66 1.73 31.65
CA THR A 245 -3.60 0.93 31.01
C THR A 245 -2.89 0.04 32.02
N LEU A 246 -2.51 0.57 33.19
CA LEU A 246 -1.90 -0.19 34.26
C LEU A 246 -2.83 -1.33 34.77
N ALA A 247 -4.12 -1.04 34.93
CA ALA A 247 -5.09 -2.06 35.33
C ALA A 247 -5.17 -3.19 34.29
N ALA A 248 -5.30 -2.84 33.01
CA ALA A 248 -5.36 -3.80 31.93
C ALA A 248 -4.09 -4.66 31.80
N LEU A 249 -2.91 -4.10 32.07
CA LEU A 249 -1.65 -4.84 32.04
C LEU A 249 -1.43 -5.75 33.25
N ARG A 250 -2.16 -5.53 34.35
CA ARG A 250 -2.15 -6.42 35.53
C ARG A 250 -3.02 -7.66 35.37
N ASP A 251 -3.95 -7.64 34.41
CA ASP A 251 -4.77 -8.81 34.13
C ASP A 251 -3.92 -9.92 33.52
N THR A 252 -4.22 -11.16 33.93
CA THR A 252 -3.49 -12.35 33.51
C THR A 252 -3.38 -12.46 31.96
N PHE A 253 -2.19 -12.80 31.50
CA PHE A 253 -1.93 -13.12 30.09
C PHE A 253 -1.96 -14.64 29.86
N VAL A 254 -2.63 -15.07 28.79
CA VAL A 254 -2.68 -16.49 28.42
C VAL A 254 -1.61 -16.75 27.37
N LEU A 255 -0.50 -17.39 27.78
CA LEU A 255 0.66 -17.64 26.91
C LEU A 255 0.76 -19.17 26.65
N GLY A 256 -0.02 -19.67 25.67
CA GLY A 256 -0.17 -21.12 25.45
C GLY A 256 -0.85 -21.80 26.63
N PRO A 257 -0.29 -22.90 27.15
CA PRO A 257 -0.84 -23.59 28.32
C PRO A 257 -0.52 -22.88 29.66
N VAL A 258 0.07 -21.70 29.63
CA VAL A 258 0.58 -21.00 30.81
C VAL A 258 -0.09 -19.66 31.00
N HIS A 259 -0.50 -19.37 32.23
CA HIS A 259 -0.97 -18.03 32.66
C HIS A 259 0.20 -17.22 33.24
N HIS A 260 0.30 -15.96 32.86
CA HIS A 260 1.34 -15.03 33.35
C HIS A 260 0.71 -13.69 33.75
#